data_50d01e568102807f01bf889496d1ce75
#
_entry.id   50d01e568102807f01bf889496d1ce75
#
_cell.length_a   1.000
_cell.length_b   1.000
_cell.length_c   1.000
_cell.angle_alpha   90.00
_cell.angle_beta   90.00
_cell.angle_gamma   90.00
#
_symmetry.space_group_name_H-M   'P 1'
#
loop_
_entity.id
_entity.type
_entity.pdbx_description
1 polymer ?
#
loop_
_entity_poly.entity_id
_entity_poly.type
_entity_poly.pdbx_seq_one_letter_code
_entity_poly.pdbx_strand_id
1 'polypeptide(L)'
;MSNKPVLRNFVNDDLPIFFEYQLDQEANYMAAFTAKDPTNQEAFMAHWQRILADKTVILQTILFNGQVAGSVSSYEEEGKPEVTYWLGKEYWGKGIATWALKEFLAQKNQIRPIYARVAKDNLGSCRVLEKCGFKIIGESKGFANARGQEIEELLLELREVSTDNLW
;
A
#
# COMPACT_ATOMS: atom_id res chain seq x y z
N MET A 1 4.30 14.79 -23.15
CA MET A 1 3.84 14.57 -21.77
C MET A 1 4.53 13.37 -21.17
N SER A 2 5.00 13.54 -19.96
CA SER A 2 5.68 12.46 -19.26
C SER A 2 4.68 11.48 -18.70
N ASN A 3 4.82 10.18 -19.03
CA ASN A 3 4.04 9.10 -18.43
C ASN A 3 4.64 8.65 -17.09
N LYS A 4 5.28 9.57 -16.37
CA LYS A 4 5.91 9.26 -15.10
C LYS A 4 4.93 9.46 -13.95
N PRO A 5 4.91 8.54 -12.99
CA PRO A 5 4.19 8.76 -11.73
C PRO A 5 4.85 9.86 -10.92
N VAL A 6 4.08 10.46 -10.01
CA VAL A 6 4.57 11.48 -9.08
C VAL A 6 3.95 11.20 -7.73
N LEU A 7 4.72 11.40 -6.66
CA LEU A 7 4.17 11.41 -5.31
C LEU A 7 3.95 12.86 -4.88
N ARG A 8 2.81 13.13 -4.26
CA ARG A 8 2.53 14.42 -3.62
C ARG A 8 1.86 14.21 -2.27
N ASN A 9 1.84 15.25 -1.48
CA ASN A 9 1.13 15.19 -0.21
C ASN A 9 -0.36 14.96 -0.43
N PHE A 10 -0.95 14.18 0.46
CA PHE A 10 -2.38 13.93 0.48
C PHE A 10 -3.16 15.24 0.70
N VAL A 11 -4.31 15.38 0.02
CA VAL A 11 -5.29 16.43 0.27
C VAL A 11 -6.68 15.79 0.43
N ASN A 12 -7.58 16.47 1.14
CA ASN A 12 -8.91 15.93 1.43
C ASN A 12 -9.70 15.58 0.16
N ASP A 13 -9.48 16.29 -0.92
CA ASP A 13 -10.14 16.03 -2.21
C ASP A 13 -9.76 14.67 -2.81
N ASP A 14 -8.72 14.03 -2.29
CA ASP A 14 -8.35 12.67 -2.73
C ASP A 14 -9.31 11.61 -2.19
N LEU A 15 -9.99 11.88 -1.07
CA LEU A 15 -10.81 10.86 -0.40
C LEU A 15 -11.95 10.33 -1.27
N PRO A 16 -12.72 11.14 -1.99
CA PRO A 16 -13.76 10.60 -2.87
C PRO A 16 -13.21 9.65 -3.93
N ILE A 17 -12.02 9.93 -4.44
CA ILE A 17 -11.37 9.08 -5.46
C ILE A 17 -10.91 7.78 -4.82
N PHE A 18 -10.29 7.84 -3.64
CA PHE A 18 -9.87 6.64 -2.91
C PHE A 18 -11.08 5.77 -2.56
N PHE A 19 -12.21 6.39 -2.20
CA PHE A 19 -13.43 5.65 -1.91
C PHE A 19 -13.91 4.88 -3.15
N GLU A 20 -13.92 5.52 -4.32
CA GLU A 20 -14.28 4.86 -5.57
C GLU A 20 -13.38 3.66 -5.85
N TYR A 21 -12.08 3.80 -5.63
CA TYR A 21 -11.14 2.69 -5.85
C TYR A 21 -11.42 1.51 -4.93
N GLN A 22 -11.85 1.75 -3.69
CA GLN A 22 -12.17 0.64 -2.79
C GLN A 22 -13.51 -0.05 -3.10
N LEU A 23 -14.33 0.52 -3.99
CA LEU A 23 -15.57 -0.13 -4.42
C LEU A 23 -15.32 -1.26 -5.42
N ASP A 24 -14.14 -1.34 -6.01
CA ASP A 24 -13.81 -2.39 -6.98
C ASP A 24 -13.70 -3.74 -6.28
N GLN A 25 -14.55 -4.70 -6.70
CA GLN A 25 -14.62 -6.02 -6.07
C GLN A 25 -13.36 -6.84 -6.28
N GLU A 26 -12.75 -6.77 -7.46
CA GLU A 26 -11.51 -7.50 -7.75
C GLU A 26 -10.36 -6.96 -6.91
N ALA A 27 -10.26 -5.63 -6.78
CA ALA A 27 -9.24 -5.00 -5.95
C ALA A 27 -9.37 -5.44 -4.49
N ASN A 28 -10.60 -5.45 -3.95
CA ASN A 28 -10.86 -5.93 -2.60
C ASN A 28 -10.51 -7.41 -2.44
N TYR A 29 -10.89 -8.23 -3.42
CA TYR A 29 -10.60 -9.66 -3.39
C TYR A 29 -9.09 -9.90 -3.32
N MET A 30 -8.32 -9.23 -4.17
CA MET A 30 -6.86 -9.39 -4.20
C MET A 30 -6.20 -8.87 -2.94
N ALA A 31 -6.61 -7.72 -2.44
CA ALA A 31 -6.10 -7.17 -1.18
C ALA A 31 -6.50 -8.01 0.03
N ALA A 32 -7.66 -8.65 -0.03
CA ALA A 32 -8.18 -9.62 0.95
C ALA A 32 -8.50 -9.02 2.32
N PHE A 33 -7.55 -8.40 2.99
CA PHE A 33 -7.69 -7.85 4.34
C PHE A 33 -8.21 -6.42 4.28
N THR A 34 -9.45 -6.27 3.84
CA THR A 34 -10.06 -4.97 3.54
C THR A 34 -11.24 -4.69 4.48
N ALA A 35 -11.89 -3.54 4.28
CA ALA A 35 -13.06 -3.15 5.05
C ALA A 35 -14.16 -4.22 4.97
N LYS A 36 -14.90 -4.39 6.05
CA LYS A 36 -16.00 -5.36 6.13
C LYS A 36 -17.06 -5.06 5.08
N ASP A 37 -17.41 -3.77 4.92
CA ASP A 37 -18.33 -3.29 3.90
C ASP A 37 -17.67 -2.12 3.17
N PRO A 38 -17.06 -2.35 1.99
CA PRO A 38 -16.38 -1.28 1.26
C PRO A 38 -17.31 -0.17 0.76
N THR A 39 -18.63 -0.40 0.74
CA THR A 39 -19.61 0.59 0.29
C THR A 39 -20.03 1.56 1.39
N ASN A 40 -19.65 1.30 2.63
CA ASN A 40 -20.04 2.13 3.78
C ASN A 40 -19.15 3.38 3.86
N GLN A 41 -19.71 4.51 3.42
CA GLN A 41 -18.97 5.78 3.40
C GLN A 41 -18.63 6.29 4.81
N GLU A 42 -19.51 6.10 5.77
CA GLU A 42 -19.25 6.53 7.15
C GLU A 42 -18.07 5.78 7.75
N ALA A 43 -18.02 4.46 7.52
CA ALA A 43 -16.90 3.63 7.98
C ALA A 43 -15.59 4.03 7.28
N PHE A 44 -15.66 4.33 6.00
CA PHE A 44 -14.51 4.81 5.23
C PHE A 44 -13.99 6.12 5.80
N MET A 45 -14.85 7.10 6.01
CA MET A 45 -14.45 8.39 6.55
C MET A 45 -13.88 8.27 7.96
N ALA A 46 -14.51 7.44 8.81
CA ALA A 46 -14.01 7.21 10.16
C ALA A 46 -12.61 6.57 10.15
N HIS A 47 -12.39 5.61 9.25
CA HIS A 47 -11.10 4.96 9.08
C HIS A 47 -10.02 5.97 8.65
N TRP A 48 -10.33 6.83 7.68
CA TRP A 48 -9.39 7.85 7.22
C TRP A 48 -9.12 8.93 8.25
N GLN A 49 -10.13 9.30 9.05
CA GLN A 49 -9.91 10.22 10.17
C GLN A 49 -8.90 9.66 11.17
N ARG A 50 -8.97 8.35 11.45
CA ARG A 50 -7.99 7.68 12.32
C ARG A 50 -6.59 7.70 11.71
N ILE A 51 -6.49 7.41 10.39
CA ILE A 51 -5.19 7.47 9.68
C ILE A 51 -4.60 8.88 9.77
N LEU A 52 -5.39 9.89 9.49
CA LEU A 52 -4.91 11.29 9.47
C LEU A 52 -4.57 11.81 10.86
N ALA A 53 -5.16 11.25 11.91
CA ALA A 53 -4.87 11.60 13.30
C ALA A 53 -3.65 10.84 13.86
N ASP A 54 -3.22 9.76 13.22
CA ASP A 54 -2.11 8.94 13.67
C ASP A 54 -0.79 9.62 13.30
N LYS A 55 -0.01 9.98 14.33
CA LYS A 55 1.25 10.71 14.15
C LYS A 55 2.34 9.86 13.51
N THR A 56 2.20 8.54 13.49
CA THR A 56 3.19 7.65 12.86
C THR A 56 3.01 7.53 11.36
N VAL A 57 1.86 7.95 10.84
CA VAL A 57 1.53 7.79 9.42
C VAL A 57 2.28 8.81 8.56
N ILE A 58 2.95 8.30 7.53
CA ILE A 58 3.49 9.09 6.43
C ILE A 58 2.67 8.69 5.21
N LEU A 59 2.00 9.64 4.59
CA LEU A 59 1.04 9.37 3.51
C LEU A 59 1.35 10.22 2.28
N GLN A 60 1.41 9.55 1.13
CA GLN A 60 1.58 10.22 -0.15
C GLN A 60 0.50 9.76 -1.12
N THR A 61 -0.01 10.68 -1.90
CA THR A 61 -0.90 10.37 -3.01
C THR A 61 -0.07 10.10 -4.26
N ILE A 62 -0.42 9.06 -5.00
CA ILE A 62 0.24 8.69 -6.25
C ILE A 62 -0.53 9.33 -7.40
N LEU A 63 0.17 10.13 -8.21
CA LEU A 63 -0.38 10.68 -9.45
C LEU A 63 0.21 9.97 -10.65
N PHE A 64 -0.59 9.78 -11.67
CA PHE A 64 -0.13 9.29 -12.96
C PHE A 64 -0.80 10.12 -14.05
N ASN A 65 -0.01 10.77 -14.90
CA ASN A 65 -0.51 11.72 -15.91
C ASN A 65 -1.41 12.81 -15.31
N GLY A 66 -1.07 13.28 -14.10
CA GLY A 66 -1.84 14.30 -13.41
C GLY A 66 -3.13 13.81 -12.74
N GLN A 67 -3.42 12.53 -12.83
CA GLN A 67 -4.62 11.94 -12.24
C GLN A 67 -4.27 11.19 -10.94
N VAL A 68 -5.15 11.23 -9.96
CA VAL A 68 -4.97 10.45 -8.72
C VAL A 68 -5.08 8.97 -9.06
N ALA A 69 -3.99 8.23 -8.87
CA ALA A 69 -3.93 6.80 -9.17
C ALA A 69 -4.06 5.93 -7.92
N GLY A 70 -3.72 6.46 -6.76
CA GLY A 70 -3.78 5.72 -5.51
C GLY A 70 -2.99 6.39 -4.41
N SER A 71 -2.57 5.59 -3.43
CA SER A 71 -1.80 6.09 -2.29
C SER A 71 -0.74 5.09 -1.86
N VAL A 72 0.29 5.60 -1.20
CA VAL A 72 1.30 4.80 -0.52
C VAL A 72 1.53 5.44 0.84
N SER A 73 1.64 4.60 1.86
CA SER A 73 1.78 5.09 3.22
C SER A 73 2.58 4.13 4.09
N SER A 74 3.08 4.65 5.19
CA SER A 74 3.66 3.85 6.26
C SER A 74 3.06 4.26 7.59
N TYR A 75 3.07 3.34 8.53
CA TYR A 75 2.55 3.54 9.87
C TYR A 75 3.27 2.59 10.81
N GLU A 76 3.16 2.83 12.11
CA GLU A 76 3.70 1.90 13.10
C GLU A 76 2.62 0.95 13.58
N GLU A 77 2.93 -0.32 13.60
CA GLU A 77 2.10 -1.39 14.15
C GLU A 77 2.92 -2.12 15.19
N GLU A 78 2.46 -2.07 16.45
CA GLU A 78 3.18 -2.67 17.58
C GLU A 78 4.64 -2.22 17.65
N GLY A 79 4.87 -0.94 17.38
CA GLY A 79 6.21 -0.36 17.43
C GLY A 79 7.08 -0.63 16.21
N LYS A 80 6.55 -1.27 15.17
CA LYS A 80 7.28 -1.60 13.95
C LYS A 80 6.72 -0.82 12.76
N PRO A 81 7.57 -0.23 11.91
CA PRO A 81 7.08 0.46 10.71
C PRO A 81 6.62 -0.53 9.66
N GLU A 82 5.44 -0.30 9.13
CA GLU A 82 4.88 -1.08 8.02
C GLU A 82 4.54 -0.14 6.87
N VAL A 83 4.65 -0.63 5.64
CA VAL A 83 4.29 0.11 4.44
C VAL A 83 3.16 -0.61 3.71
N THR A 84 2.28 0.19 3.13
CA THR A 84 1.17 -0.32 2.34
C THR A 84 0.89 0.62 1.17
N TYR A 85 0.20 0.12 0.16
CA TYR A 85 -0.24 0.94 -0.96
C TYR A 85 -1.57 0.44 -1.49
N TRP A 86 -2.29 1.33 -2.15
CA TRP A 86 -3.50 0.99 -2.89
C TRP A 86 -3.45 1.70 -4.24
N LEU A 87 -3.67 0.95 -5.31
CA LEU A 87 -3.65 1.50 -6.66
C LEU A 87 -4.97 1.17 -7.35
N GLY A 88 -5.57 2.17 -7.98
CA GLY A 88 -6.79 1.95 -8.77
C GLY A 88 -6.56 0.91 -9.84
N LYS A 89 -7.56 0.04 -10.06
CA LYS A 89 -7.42 -1.11 -10.96
C LYS A 89 -6.96 -0.72 -12.36
N GLU A 90 -7.44 0.41 -12.86
CA GLU A 90 -7.08 0.90 -14.21
C GLU A 90 -5.59 1.22 -14.35
N TYR A 91 -4.88 1.35 -13.23
CA TYR A 91 -3.45 1.65 -13.22
C TYR A 91 -2.57 0.43 -12.98
N TRP A 92 -3.17 -0.75 -12.82
CA TRP A 92 -2.40 -1.98 -12.61
C TRP A 92 -1.62 -2.37 -13.87
N GLY A 93 -0.51 -3.09 -13.68
CA GLY A 93 0.27 -3.64 -14.79
C GLY A 93 1.12 -2.63 -15.55
N LYS A 94 1.31 -1.43 -15.00
CA LYS A 94 2.09 -0.35 -15.63
C LYS A 94 3.39 -0.02 -14.91
N GLY A 95 3.71 -0.76 -13.84
CA GLY A 95 4.90 -0.50 -13.04
C GLY A 95 4.78 0.68 -12.08
N ILE A 96 3.59 1.26 -11.94
CA ILE A 96 3.36 2.44 -11.10
C ILE A 96 3.56 2.11 -9.63
N ALA A 97 3.01 0.99 -9.15
CA ALA A 97 3.13 0.60 -7.74
C ALA A 97 4.59 0.38 -7.36
N THR A 98 5.36 -0.30 -8.19
CA THR A 98 6.78 -0.53 -7.95
C THR A 98 7.54 0.79 -7.87
N TRP A 99 7.30 1.69 -8.83
CA TRP A 99 7.93 3.00 -8.83
C TRP A 99 7.57 3.78 -7.56
N ALA A 100 6.29 3.84 -7.24
CA ALA A 100 5.79 4.63 -6.10
C ALA A 100 6.37 4.12 -4.78
N LEU A 101 6.42 2.81 -4.61
CA LEU A 101 6.96 2.21 -3.39
C LEU A 101 8.46 2.46 -3.27
N LYS A 102 9.22 2.30 -4.37
CA LYS A 102 10.66 2.63 -4.37
C LYS A 102 10.90 4.08 -4.01
N GLU A 103 10.17 4.99 -4.62
CA GLU A 103 10.30 6.43 -4.37
C GLU A 103 9.95 6.77 -2.93
N PHE A 104 8.87 6.22 -2.41
CA PHE A 104 8.44 6.41 -1.04
C PHE A 104 9.51 5.95 -0.05
N LEU A 105 10.07 4.76 -0.27
CA LEU A 105 11.10 4.20 0.61
C LEU A 105 12.42 4.97 0.53
N ALA A 106 12.72 5.58 -0.61
CA ALA A 106 13.95 6.36 -0.78
C ALA A 106 13.82 7.78 -0.22
N GLN A 107 12.64 8.42 -0.32
CA GLN A 107 12.47 9.84 -0.06
C GLN A 107 11.61 10.15 1.16
N LYS A 108 10.68 9.29 1.55
CA LYS A 108 9.67 9.61 2.56
C LYS A 108 9.84 8.85 3.86
N ASN A 109 10.21 7.58 3.81
CA ASN A 109 10.45 6.81 5.02
C ASN A 109 11.68 5.92 4.85
N GLN A 110 12.78 6.33 5.47
CA GLN A 110 14.07 5.64 5.39
C GLN A 110 14.35 4.78 6.62
N ILE A 111 13.37 4.65 7.52
CA ILE A 111 13.52 3.81 8.72
C ILE A 111 13.62 2.34 8.27
N ARG A 112 14.63 1.64 8.77
CA ARG A 112 14.90 0.22 8.46
C ARG A 112 15.17 -0.54 9.76
N PRO A 113 14.74 -1.79 9.87
CA PRO A 113 13.91 -2.49 8.87
C PRO A 113 12.51 -1.93 8.78
N ILE A 114 11.86 -2.10 7.63
CA ILE A 114 10.46 -1.78 7.42
C ILE A 114 9.75 -3.01 6.87
N TYR A 115 8.49 -3.19 7.21
CA TYR A 115 7.74 -4.43 6.97
C TYR A 115 6.56 -4.19 6.05
N ALA A 116 6.10 -5.27 5.43
CA ALA A 116 4.88 -5.27 4.63
C ALA A 116 4.17 -6.61 4.78
N ARG A 117 2.85 -6.58 4.64
CA ARG A 117 2.02 -7.79 4.68
C ARG A 117 1.26 -7.90 3.38
N VAL A 118 1.07 -9.12 2.90
CA VAL A 118 0.35 -9.35 1.66
C VAL A 118 -0.31 -10.73 1.69
N ALA A 119 -1.52 -10.82 1.13
CA ALA A 119 -2.16 -12.12 0.94
C ALA A 119 -1.24 -12.99 0.08
N LYS A 120 -1.04 -14.23 0.50
CA LYS A 120 -0.06 -15.14 -0.15
C LYS A 120 -0.35 -15.35 -1.63
N ASP A 121 -1.61 -15.33 -2.02
CA ASP A 121 -2.02 -15.52 -3.41
C ASP A 121 -2.10 -14.23 -4.23
N ASN A 122 -1.80 -13.08 -3.64
CA ASN A 122 -1.70 -11.82 -4.37
C ASN A 122 -0.32 -11.69 -5.00
N LEU A 123 -0.13 -12.39 -6.10
CA LEU A 123 1.18 -12.50 -6.77
C LEU A 123 1.68 -11.16 -7.30
N GLY A 124 0.77 -10.30 -7.75
CA GLY A 124 1.13 -8.97 -8.24
C GLY A 124 1.78 -8.12 -7.17
N SER A 125 1.17 -8.09 -5.97
CA SER A 125 1.71 -7.34 -4.85
C SER A 125 3.01 -7.95 -4.32
N CYS A 126 3.10 -9.28 -4.29
CA CYS A 126 4.34 -9.95 -3.92
C CYS A 126 5.50 -9.53 -4.84
N ARG A 127 5.25 -9.46 -6.15
CA ARG A 127 6.28 -9.03 -7.11
C ARG A 127 6.69 -7.59 -6.90
N VAL A 128 5.73 -6.70 -6.63
CA VAL A 128 6.04 -5.30 -6.34
C VAL A 128 6.98 -5.20 -5.14
N LEU A 129 6.65 -5.90 -4.05
CA LEU A 129 7.47 -5.89 -2.84
C LEU A 129 8.86 -6.47 -3.09
N GLU A 130 8.95 -7.60 -3.79
CA GLU A 130 10.24 -8.23 -4.12
C GLU A 130 11.11 -7.31 -4.97
N LYS A 131 10.53 -6.64 -5.97
CA LYS A 131 11.26 -5.68 -6.80
C LYS A 131 11.77 -4.48 -6.00
N CYS A 132 11.14 -4.17 -4.88
CA CYS A 132 11.59 -3.11 -3.98
C CYS A 132 12.60 -3.60 -2.95
N GLY A 133 12.99 -4.87 -3.00
CA GLY A 133 14.01 -5.43 -2.12
C GLY A 133 13.49 -6.15 -0.89
N PHE A 134 12.18 -6.25 -0.73
CA PHE A 134 11.60 -6.98 0.40
C PHE A 134 11.82 -8.48 0.25
N LYS A 135 12.03 -9.14 1.39
CA LYS A 135 12.18 -10.60 1.47
C LYS A 135 11.13 -11.17 2.41
N ILE A 136 10.62 -12.34 2.07
CA ILE A 136 9.66 -13.06 2.90
C ILE A 136 10.38 -13.54 4.16
N ILE A 137 9.86 -13.17 5.34
CA ILE A 137 10.41 -13.59 6.62
C ILE A 137 9.46 -14.45 7.43
N GLY A 138 8.23 -14.61 7.02
CA GLY A 138 7.27 -15.42 7.74
C GLY A 138 5.92 -15.49 7.06
N GLU A 139 5.06 -16.32 7.63
CA GLU A 139 3.68 -16.49 7.22
C GLU A 139 2.79 -16.42 8.45
N SER A 140 1.57 -15.93 8.27
CA SER A 140 0.53 -15.99 9.29
C SER A 140 -0.80 -16.26 8.62
N LYS A 141 -1.87 -16.34 9.41
CA LYS A 141 -3.22 -16.49 8.91
C LYS A 141 -4.09 -15.42 9.54
N GLY A 142 -5.04 -14.91 8.77
CA GLY A 142 -5.98 -13.94 9.27
C GLY A 142 -7.30 -14.03 8.51
N PHE A 143 -8.36 -13.55 9.15
CA PHE A 143 -9.66 -13.50 8.50
C PHE A 143 -9.66 -12.37 7.47
N ALA A 144 -9.93 -12.73 6.20
CA ALA A 144 -9.98 -11.79 5.10
C ALA A 144 -11.43 -11.43 4.80
N ASN A 145 -11.83 -10.20 5.11
CA ASN A 145 -13.21 -9.76 4.89
C ASN A 145 -13.66 -9.94 3.44
N ALA A 146 -12.79 -9.66 2.48
CA ALA A 146 -13.12 -9.79 1.06
C ALA A 146 -13.22 -11.23 0.58
N ARG A 147 -12.71 -12.19 1.35
CA ARG A 147 -12.75 -13.62 1.03
C ARG A 147 -13.79 -14.37 1.87
N GLY A 148 -14.25 -13.76 2.97
CA GLY A 148 -15.18 -14.40 3.89
C GLY A 148 -14.62 -15.62 4.61
N GLN A 149 -13.29 -15.73 4.69
CA GLN A 149 -12.61 -16.87 5.30
C GLN A 149 -11.21 -16.49 5.74
N GLU A 150 -10.63 -17.36 6.57
CA GLU A 150 -9.23 -17.24 6.96
C GLU A 150 -8.34 -17.62 5.78
N ILE A 151 -7.33 -16.82 5.50
CA ILE A 151 -6.36 -17.08 4.42
C ILE A 151 -4.94 -16.85 4.94
N GLU A 152 -3.97 -17.38 4.19
CA GLU A 152 -2.57 -17.18 4.48
C GLU A 152 -2.09 -15.80 4.06
N GLU A 153 -1.23 -15.22 4.87
CA GLU A 153 -0.62 -13.92 4.67
C GLU A 153 0.89 -14.05 4.78
N LEU A 154 1.61 -13.40 3.88
CA LEU A 154 3.07 -13.31 3.94
C LEU A 154 3.48 -12.07 4.71
N LEU A 155 4.52 -12.21 5.52
CA LEU A 155 5.21 -11.09 6.18
C LEU A 155 6.54 -10.90 5.48
N LEU A 156 6.82 -9.67 5.04
CA LEU A 156 8.03 -9.33 4.31
C LEU A 156 8.78 -8.22 5.05
N GLU A 157 10.10 -8.19 4.83
CA GLU A 157 11.00 -7.25 5.49
C GLU A 157 11.96 -6.64 4.48
N LEU A 158 12.13 -5.32 4.56
CA LEU A 158 13.21 -4.61 3.89
C LEU A 158 14.19 -4.15 4.97
N ARG A 159 15.38 -4.73 5.01
CA ARG A 159 16.33 -4.47 6.11
C ARG A 159 17.15 -3.21 5.91
N GLU A 160 17.82 -3.09 4.78
CA GLU A 160 18.67 -1.95 4.51
C GLU A 160 18.76 -1.71 3.01
N VAL A 161 19.05 -0.47 2.66
CA VAL A 161 19.49 -0.16 1.30
C VAL A 161 20.78 -0.93 1.06
N SER A 162 20.84 -1.74 -0.02
CA SER A 162 22.03 -2.49 -0.34
C SER A 162 23.22 -1.55 -0.48
N THR A 163 24.23 -1.73 0.38
CA THR A 163 25.49 -1.01 0.27
C THR A 163 26.32 -1.47 -0.92
N ASP A 164 25.91 -2.58 -1.55
CA ASP A 164 26.58 -3.13 -2.73
C ASP A 164 26.56 -2.16 -3.91
N ASN A 165 25.63 -1.22 -3.93
CA ASN A 165 25.49 -0.22 -4.99
C ASN A 165 26.31 1.04 -4.72
N LEU A 166 27.11 1.08 -3.65
CA LEU A 166 27.96 2.21 -3.31
C LEU A 166 29.36 2.09 -3.91
N TRP A 167 29.65 0.98 -4.55
CA TRP A 167 30.99 0.70 -5.12
C TRP A 167 30.95 0.49 -6.60
#